data_e959aead91aeb4b13b81f1f34efb1843
#
_entry.id   e959aead91aeb4b13b81f1f34efb1843
#
_cell.length_a   1.000
_cell.length_b   1.000
_cell.length_c   1.000
_cell.angle_alpha   90.00
_cell.angle_beta   90.00
_cell.angle_gamma   90.00
#
_symmetry.space_group_name_H-M   'P 1'
#
loop_
_entity.id
_entity.type
_entity.pdbx_description
1 polymer ?
#
loop_
_entity_poly.entity_id
_entity_poly.type
_entity_poly.pdbx_seq_one_letter_code
_entity_poly.pdbx_strand_id
1 'polypeptide(L)'
;MLTRFGYRRLFILLRDLGEPSGINRIYRLYREEGLTVRKRKARRRAVGTRTPILVEARVNARWSLDFVHDQFARGRRFRILNIVDDVTRECLAAIPDTSISGKRVARELTALIDARGKPQMIVSDNGTEFTSNAILAWTKEHQVEYHYIAPGRPMQNGYIESFNGRMRDELLNESLFHDLDQARQLIGAWAADYNTARPHSSLGYKTPAAYAGTLNAPKGVTLAEALTAAG
;
A
#
# COMPACT_ATOMS: atom_id res chain seq x y z
N MET A 1 14.57 -9.73 -7.47
CA MET A 1 13.39 -9.13 -6.77
C MET A 1 12.76 -10.01 -5.67
N LEU A 2 12.97 -11.32 -5.65
CA LEU A 2 12.36 -12.25 -4.66
C LEU A 2 13.16 -12.41 -3.35
N THR A 3 14.37 -11.89 -3.26
CA THR A 3 15.33 -12.09 -2.16
C THR A 3 14.87 -11.56 -0.80
N ARG A 4 13.80 -10.76 -0.75
CA ARG A 4 13.26 -10.18 0.49
C ARG A 4 11.90 -10.77 0.92
N PHE A 5 11.46 -11.83 0.23
CA PHE A 5 10.24 -12.51 0.60
C PHE A 5 10.51 -13.57 1.66
N GLY A 6 9.69 -13.60 2.73
CA GLY A 6 9.74 -14.69 3.70
C GLY A 6 9.21 -16.00 3.09
N TYR A 7 9.69 -17.14 3.60
CA TYR A 7 9.35 -18.47 3.08
C TYR A 7 7.86 -18.76 2.90
N ARG A 8 6.98 -18.18 3.75
CA ARG A 8 5.52 -18.36 3.61
C ARG A 8 4.97 -17.72 2.35
N ARG A 9 5.47 -16.53 1.99
CA ARG A 9 5.07 -15.84 0.75
C ARG A 9 5.62 -16.60 -0.46
N LEU A 10 6.87 -17.05 -0.40
CA LEU A 10 7.46 -17.89 -1.45
C LEU A 10 6.68 -19.19 -1.65
N PHE A 11 6.25 -19.83 -0.55
CA PHE A 11 5.42 -21.02 -0.62
C PHE A 11 4.10 -20.78 -1.38
N ILE A 12 3.40 -19.66 -1.13
CA ILE A 12 2.17 -19.32 -1.85
C ILE A 12 2.46 -19.11 -3.34
N LEU A 13 3.47 -18.29 -3.67
CA LEU A 13 3.84 -18.04 -5.06
C LEU A 13 4.22 -19.32 -5.81
N LEU A 14 4.97 -20.21 -5.18
CA LEU A 14 5.34 -21.50 -5.78
C LEU A 14 4.12 -22.41 -5.98
N ARG A 15 3.16 -22.40 -5.04
CA ARG A 15 1.89 -23.13 -5.19
C ARG A 15 1.08 -22.61 -6.38
N ASP A 16 1.01 -21.27 -6.55
CA ASP A 16 0.32 -20.63 -7.67
C ASP A 16 0.98 -20.95 -9.02
N LEU A 17 2.30 -21.22 -9.01
CA LEU A 17 3.06 -21.71 -10.17
C LEU A 17 2.99 -23.23 -10.40
N GLY A 18 2.20 -23.94 -9.56
CA GLY A 18 2.02 -25.39 -9.68
C GLY A 18 3.10 -26.24 -8.99
N GLU A 19 3.98 -25.65 -8.17
CA GLU A 19 4.99 -26.42 -7.41
C GLU A 19 4.32 -27.22 -6.29
N PRO A 20 4.42 -28.56 -6.29
CA PRO A 20 3.70 -29.42 -5.34
C PRO A 20 4.36 -29.52 -3.95
N SER A 21 5.53 -28.92 -3.76
CA SER A 21 6.32 -29.02 -2.54
C SER A 21 5.56 -28.49 -1.30
N GLY A 22 5.59 -29.21 -0.20
CA GLY A 22 5.03 -28.78 1.07
C GLY A 22 5.83 -27.65 1.73
N ILE A 23 5.18 -26.88 2.62
CA ILE A 23 5.76 -25.70 3.28
C ILE A 23 7.05 -26.02 4.04
N ASN A 24 7.19 -27.21 4.62
CA ASN A 24 8.39 -27.61 5.37
C ASN A 24 9.60 -27.79 4.45
N ARG A 25 9.39 -28.33 3.23
CA ARG A 25 10.46 -28.44 2.21
C ARG A 25 10.90 -27.05 1.75
N ILE A 26 9.95 -26.17 1.45
CA ILE A 26 10.27 -24.78 1.06
C ILE A 26 11.00 -24.05 2.19
N TYR A 27 10.60 -24.22 3.44
CA TYR A 27 11.29 -23.63 4.58
C TYR A 27 12.74 -24.12 4.72
N ARG A 28 12.99 -25.44 4.53
CA ARG A 28 14.33 -26.00 4.58
C ARG A 28 15.21 -25.42 3.48
N LEU A 29 14.77 -25.45 2.22
CA LEU A 29 15.50 -24.86 1.10
C LEU A 29 15.76 -23.37 1.29
N TYR A 30 14.76 -22.63 1.76
CA TYR A 30 14.89 -21.21 2.08
C TYR A 30 16.01 -20.92 3.07
N ARG A 31 16.23 -21.81 4.02
CA ARG A 31 17.32 -21.67 4.99
C ARG A 31 18.67 -22.11 4.43
N GLU A 32 18.70 -23.18 3.68
CA GLU A 32 19.90 -23.70 3.01
C GLU A 32 20.47 -22.66 2.04
N GLU A 33 19.61 -21.98 1.30
CA GLU A 33 19.98 -20.92 0.34
C GLU A 33 20.28 -19.55 1.00
N GLY A 34 20.25 -19.47 2.31
CA GLY A 34 20.55 -18.21 3.04
C GLY A 34 19.56 -17.05 2.81
N LEU A 35 18.37 -17.33 2.27
CA LEU A 35 17.38 -16.33 1.90
C LEU A 35 16.65 -15.69 3.10
N THR A 36 17.15 -15.90 4.33
CA THR A 36 16.48 -15.44 5.54
C THR A 36 16.36 -13.91 5.62
N VAL A 37 15.15 -13.41 5.58
CA VAL A 37 14.87 -11.98 5.78
C VAL A 37 15.19 -11.60 7.21
N ARG A 38 16.02 -10.57 7.39
CA ARG A 38 16.40 -10.05 8.71
C ARG A 38 15.14 -9.58 9.44
N LYS A 39 14.75 -10.28 10.50
CA LYS A 39 13.65 -9.83 11.36
C LYS A 39 14.08 -8.54 12.07
N ARG A 40 13.38 -7.42 11.83
CA ARG A 40 13.53 -6.24 12.70
C ARG A 40 13.14 -6.65 14.11
N LYS A 41 14.07 -6.50 15.07
CA LYS A 41 13.74 -6.70 16.49
C LYS A 41 12.69 -5.64 16.84
N ALA A 42 11.46 -6.09 17.10
CA ALA A 42 10.44 -5.20 17.60
C ALA A 42 10.88 -4.64 18.94
N ARG A 43 11.02 -3.31 19.07
CA ARG A 43 11.17 -2.69 20.39
C ARG A 43 9.92 -3.02 21.20
N ARG A 44 10.08 -3.57 22.40
CA ARG A 44 8.98 -3.71 23.35
C ARG A 44 8.42 -2.30 23.61
N ARG A 45 7.21 -2.04 23.14
CA ARG A 45 6.49 -0.80 23.42
C ARG A 45 5.53 -1.06 24.57
N ALA A 46 5.42 -0.10 25.48
CA ALA A 46 4.37 -0.09 26.49
C ALA A 46 3.01 -0.21 25.80
N VAL A 47 2.17 -1.13 26.28
CA VAL A 47 0.83 -1.36 25.74
C VAL A 47 -0.11 -0.42 26.45
N GLY A 48 -0.36 0.76 25.83
CA GLY A 48 -1.48 1.61 26.23
C GLY A 48 -2.80 1.11 25.64
N THR A 49 -3.92 1.54 26.20
CA THR A 49 -5.26 1.33 25.63
C THR A 49 -5.29 1.90 24.21
N ARG A 50 -5.41 1.01 23.23
CA ARG A 50 -5.46 1.36 21.81
C ARG A 50 -6.92 1.30 21.39
N THR A 51 -7.53 2.44 21.13
CA THR A 51 -8.79 2.46 20.42
C THR A 51 -8.46 2.51 18.92
N PRO A 52 -8.67 1.42 18.18
CA PRO A 52 -8.53 1.47 16.72
C PRO A 52 -9.61 2.39 16.17
N ILE A 53 -9.29 3.22 15.18
CA ILE A 53 -10.33 3.83 14.38
C ILE A 53 -11.00 2.67 13.65
N LEU A 54 -12.26 2.39 14.01
CA LEU A 54 -13.06 1.37 13.33
C LEU A 54 -13.29 1.83 11.90
N VAL A 55 -12.65 1.16 10.97
CA VAL A 55 -12.82 1.39 9.53
C VAL A 55 -13.74 0.30 9.00
N GLU A 56 -14.79 0.69 8.34
CA GLU A 56 -15.69 -0.24 7.67
C GLU A 56 -14.93 -1.07 6.63
N ALA A 57 -15.21 -2.38 6.59
CA ALA A 57 -14.53 -3.30 5.66
C ALA A 57 -15.10 -3.16 4.24
N ARG A 58 -14.87 -2.01 3.60
CA ARG A 58 -15.25 -1.70 2.22
C ARG A 58 -14.15 -0.93 1.51
N VAL A 59 -14.12 -1.03 0.20
CA VAL A 59 -13.24 -0.25 -0.67
C VAL A 59 -13.51 1.24 -0.46
N ASN A 60 -12.46 2.05 -0.49
CA ASN A 60 -12.52 3.51 -0.28
C ASN A 60 -13.07 3.95 1.10
N ALA A 61 -13.07 3.07 2.11
CA ALA A 61 -13.47 3.51 3.45
C ALA A 61 -12.45 4.50 4.03
N ARG A 62 -11.15 4.26 3.82
CA ARG A 62 -10.10 5.17 4.30
C ARG A 62 -8.87 5.11 3.39
N TRP A 63 -8.41 6.28 2.96
CA TRP A 63 -7.13 6.43 2.28
C TRP A 63 -6.10 7.05 3.21
N SER A 64 -4.90 6.51 3.21
CA SER A 64 -3.75 7.08 3.93
C SER A 64 -2.76 7.67 2.94
N LEU A 65 -2.27 8.88 3.26
CA LEU A 65 -1.30 9.63 2.45
C LEU A 65 0.00 9.83 3.24
N ASP A 66 1.13 9.72 2.54
CA ASP A 66 2.44 10.05 3.10
C ASP A 66 3.47 10.30 1.98
N PHE A 67 4.57 10.97 2.33
CA PHE A 67 5.70 11.20 1.45
C PHE A 67 6.89 10.29 1.80
N VAL A 68 7.48 9.71 0.77
CA VAL A 68 8.80 9.08 0.86
C VAL A 68 9.80 9.91 0.07
N HIS A 69 10.99 10.08 0.63
CA HIS A 69 12.05 10.87 0.02
C HIS A 69 13.17 9.96 -0.47
N ASP A 70 13.73 10.32 -1.64
CA ASP A 70 14.89 9.69 -2.21
C ASP A 70 15.71 10.72 -3.01
N GLN A 71 16.80 10.27 -3.65
CA GLN A 71 17.66 11.14 -4.47
C GLN A 71 18.09 10.44 -5.75
N PHE A 72 18.28 11.25 -6.79
CA PHE A 72 18.91 10.79 -8.03
C PHE A 72 20.42 10.56 -7.84
N ALA A 73 21.02 9.79 -8.73
CA ALA A 73 22.46 9.53 -8.76
C ALA A 73 23.33 10.81 -8.68
N ARG A 74 22.83 11.94 -9.20
CA ARG A 74 23.47 13.25 -9.14
C ARG A 74 23.22 14.04 -7.85
N GLY A 75 22.60 13.42 -6.84
CA GLY A 75 22.35 14.01 -5.52
C GLY A 75 21.12 14.91 -5.42
N ARG A 76 20.44 15.24 -6.54
CA ARG A 76 19.17 16.00 -6.48
C ARG A 76 18.08 15.15 -5.84
N ARG A 77 17.42 15.69 -4.81
CA ARG A 77 16.34 15.00 -4.10
C ARG A 77 15.04 15.03 -4.90
N PHE A 78 14.27 13.97 -4.75
CA PHE A 78 12.88 13.88 -5.15
C PHE A 78 12.05 13.23 -4.04
N ARG A 79 10.75 13.32 -4.13
CA ARG A 79 9.83 12.67 -3.19
C ARG A 79 8.72 11.97 -3.94
N ILE A 80 8.12 11.02 -3.28
CA ILE A 80 7.05 10.19 -3.82
C ILE A 80 5.83 10.42 -2.94
N LEU A 81 4.74 10.93 -3.52
CA LEU A 81 3.44 10.94 -2.86
C LEU A 81 2.84 9.55 -2.98
N ASN A 82 2.70 8.87 -1.85
CA ASN A 82 2.05 7.58 -1.77
C ASN A 82 0.63 7.75 -1.22
N ILE A 83 -0.34 7.08 -1.87
CA ILE A 83 -1.74 7.01 -1.45
C ILE A 83 -2.14 5.53 -1.43
N VAL A 84 -2.62 5.06 -0.29
CA VAL A 84 -2.97 3.66 -0.06
C VAL A 84 -4.39 3.55 0.48
N ASP A 85 -5.17 2.61 -0.02
CA ASP A 85 -6.43 2.21 0.63
C ASP A 85 -6.12 1.32 1.83
N ASP A 86 -6.52 1.74 3.01
CA ASP A 86 -6.19 1.05 4.26
C ASP A 86 -6.91 -0.28 4.44
N VAL A 87 -8.03 -0.48 3.76
CA VAL A 87 -8.79 -1.73 3.81
C VAL A 87 -8.23 -2.74 2.82
N THR A 88 -8.11 -2.36 1.57
CA THR A 88 -7.66 -3.26 0.49
C THR A 88 -6.15 -3.40 0.43
N ARG A 89 -5.39 -2.50 1.08
CA ARG A 89 -3.92 -2.39 0.99
C ARG A 89 -3.42 -2.03 -0.40
N GLU A 90 -4.30 -1.66 -1.32
CA GLU A 90 -3.89 -1.24 -2.66
C GLU A 90 -3.10 0.07 -2.61
N CYS A 91 -1.99 0.11 -3.33
CA CYS A 91 -1.35 1.35 -3.72
C CYS A 91 -2.22 2.02 -4.79
N LEU A 92 -2.90 3.09 -4.43
CA LEU A 92 -3.77 3.85 -5.33
C LEU A 92 -2.96 4.80 -6.21
N ALA A 93 -1.90 5.37 -5.62
CA ALA A 93 -0.94 6.20 -6.33
C ALA A 93 0.44 6.14 -5.67
N ALA A 94 1.48 6.21 -6.48
CA ALA A 94 2.87 6.39 -6.09
C ALA A 94 3.51 7.37 -7.08
N ILE A 95 3.51 8.66 -6.75
CA ILE A 95 3.81 9.76 -7.69
C ILE A 95 5.15 10.39 -7.34
N PRO A 96 6.24 10.08 -8.05
CA PRO A 96 7.51 10.75 -7.85
C PRO A 96 7.54 12.12 -8.52
N ASP A 97 8.06 13.12 -7.80
CA ASP A 97 8.35 14.44 -8.35
C ASP A 97 9.42 15.15 -7.52
N THR A 98 10.09 16.13 -8.10
CA THR A 98 11.06 16.97 -7.39
C THR A 98 10.38 18.05 -6.54
N SER A 99 9.12 18.38 -6.86
CA SER A 99 8.30 19.32 -6.10
C SER A 99 6.83 18.94 -6.19
N ILE A 100 6.21 18.71 -5.03
CA ILE A 100 4.77 18.42 -4.92
C ILE A 100 4.17 19.42 -3.95
N SER A 101 3.37 20.34 -4.46
CA SER A 101 2.62 21.30 -3.64
C SER A 101 1.26 20.74 -3.22
N GLY A 102 0.60 21.39 -2.25
CA GLY A 102 -0.78 21.02 -1.87
C GLY A 102 -1.78 21.09 -3.03
N LYS A 103 -1.60 22.04 -3.97
CA LYS A 103 -2.41 22.09 -5.21
C LYS A 103 -2.19 20.85 -6.08
N ARG A 104 -0.95 20.34 -6.14
CA ARG A 104 -0.66 19.11 -6.88
C ARG A 104 -1.29 17.90 -6.18
N VAL A 105 -1.20 17.82 -4.86
CA VAL A 105 -1.87 16.76 -4.09
C VAL A 105 -3.38 16.76 -4.33
N ALA A 106 -4.04 17.93 -4.26
CA ALA A 106 -5.47 18.07 -4.52
C ALA A 106 -5.85 17.56 -5.92
N ARG A 107 -5.07 17.90 -6.95
CA ARG A 107 -5.29 17.44 -8.33
C ARG A 107 -5.17 15.90 -8.45
N GLU A 108 -4.19 15.30 -7.82
CA GLU A 108 -4.01 13.84 -7.85
C GLU A 108 -5.14 13.12 -7.10
N LEU A 109 -5.61 13.69 -5.98
CA LEU A 109 -6.78 13.19 -5.26
C LEU A 109 -8.06 13.28 -6.12
N THR A 110 -8.27 14.38 -6.85
CA THR A 110 -9.42 14.50 -7.79
C THR A 110 -9.35 13.41 -8.85
N ALA A 111 -8.22 13.23 -9.50
CA ALA A 111 -8.06 12.18 -10.52
C ALA A 111 -8.33 10.77 -9.96
N LEU A 112 -7.94 10.51 -8.71
CA LEU A 112 -8.22 9.24 -8.07
C LEU A 112 -9.72 9.06 -7.75
N ILE A 113 -10.40 10.12 -7.29
CA ILE A 113 -11.85 10.09 -7.06
C ILE A 113 -12.60 9.81 -8.36
N ASP A 114 -12.22 10.45 -9.44
CA ASP A 114 -12.84 10.26 -10.76
C ASP A 114 -12.66 8.82 -11.27
N ALA A 115 -11.49 8.23 -11.03
CA ALA A 115 -11.18 6.87 -11.50
C ALA A 115 -11.74 5.75 -10.61
N ARG A 116 -11.86 5.98 -9.29
CA ARG A 116 -12.08 4.90 -8.31
C ARG A 116 -13.28 5.14 -7.39
N GLY A 117 -13.80 6.33 -7.39
CA GLY A 117 -14.83 6.78 -6.44
C GLY A 117 -14.25 7.43 -5.18
N LYS A 118 -15.10 8.17 -4.51
CA LYS A 118 -14.76 9.02 -3.37
C LYS A 118 -14.46 8.19 -2.11
N PRO A 119 -13.34 8.48 -1.38
CA PRO A 119 -13.12 7.90 -0.07
C PRO A 119 -14.07 8.51 0.96
N GLN A 120 -14.41 7.75 1.98
CA GLN A 120 -15.13 8.28 3.12
C GLN A 120 -14.22 9.19 3.96
N MET A 121 -12.97 8.78 4.15
CA MET A 121 -12.00 9.46 4.99
C MET A 121 -10.61 9.44 4.36
N ILE A 122 -9.86 10.52 4.57
CA ILE A 122 -8.43 10.59 4.26
C ILE A 122 -7.67 10.84 5.56
N VAL A 123 -6.51 10.20 5.71
CA VAL A 123 -5.60 10.38 6.84
C VAL A 123 -4.21 10.71 6.32
N SER A 124 -3.58 11.74 6.88
CA SER A 124 -2.18 12.10 6.60
C SER A 124 -1.46 12.58 7.87
N ASP A 125 -0.16 12.75 7.77
CA ASP A 125 0.58 13.52 8.75
C ASP A 125 0.29 15.04 8.62
N ASN A 126 0.96 15.85 9.45
CA ASN A 126 0.82 17.31 9.45
C ASN A 126 1.81 17.99 8.48
N GLY A 127 2.20 17.34 7.40
CA GLY A 127 3.05 17.93 6.38
C GLY A 127 2.44 19.22 5.80
N THR A 128 3.28 20.20 5.48
CA THR A 128 2.84 21.52 4.98
C THR A 128 1.99 21.44 3.72
N GLU A 129 2.24 20.44 2.89
CA GLU A 129 1.47 20.16 1.69
C GLU A 129 0.05 19.72 1.99
N PHE A 130 -0.10 18.86 3.01
CA PHE A 130 -1.40 18.32 3.42
C PHE A 130 -2.23 19.31 4.24
N THR A 131 -1.57 20.21 5.00
CA THR A 131 -2.23 21.26 5.79
C THR A 131 -2.47 22.56 5.03
N SER A 132 -2.18 22.56 3.72
CA SER A 132 -2.30 23.74 2.85
C SER A 132 -3.75 24.17 2.63
N ASN A 133 -3.95 25.48 2.35
CA ASN A 133 -5.27 26.01 1.98
C ASN A 133 -5.88 25.30 0.76
N ALA A 134 -5.06 24.78 -0.16
CA ALA A 134 -5.54 24.03 -1.31
C ALA A 134 -6.23 22.72 -0.90
N ILE A 135 -5.66 21.99 0.07
CA ILE A 135 -6.27 20.77 0.60
C ILE A 135 -7.51 21.10 1.43
N LEU A 136 -7.49 22.15 2.25
CA LEU A 136 -8.66 22.58 3.02
C LEU A 136 -9.84 22.98 2.10
N ALA A 137 -9.57 23.68 0.99
CA ALA A 137 -10.59 24.00 0.01
C ALA A 137 -11.12 22.74 -0.69
N TRP A 138 -10.20 21.85 -1.11
CA TRP A 138 -10.53 20.62 -1.79
C TRP A 138 -11.40 19.68 -0.93
N THR A 139 -11.09 19.53 0.37
CA THR A 139 -11.88 18.68 1.29
C THR A 139 -13.31 19.19 1.46
N LYS A 140 -13.50 20.52 1.48
CA LYS A 140 -14.84 21.14 1.53
C LYS A 140 -15.61 20.92 0.23
N GLU A 141 -14.97 21.13 -0.92
CA GLU A 141 -15.56 20.96 -2.23
C GLU A 141 -16.05 19.52 -2.45
N HIS A 142 -15.16 18.54 -2.15
CA HIS A 142 -15.47 17.14 -2.34
C HIS A 142 -16.20 16.47 -1.18
N GLN A 143 -16.43 17.20 -0.07
CA GLN A 143 -17.08 16.67 1.14
C GLN A 143 -16.42 15.36 1.61
N VAL A 144 -15.08 15.33 1.71
CA VAL A 144 -14.29 14.22 2.22
C VAL A 144 -13.85 14.55 3.64
N GLU A 145 -14.04 13.59 4.54
CA GLU A 145 -13.54 13.71 5.92
C GLU A 145 -12.02 13.59 5.92
N TYR A 146 -11.31 14.58 6.47
CA TYR A 146 -9.86 14.63 6.47
C TYR A 146 -9.30 14.70 7.89
N HIS A 147 -8.50 13.71 8.27
CA HIS A 147 -7.89 13.61 9.59
C HIS A 147 -6.38 13.76 9.53
N TYR A 148 -5.87 14.64 10.37
CA TYR A 148 -4.44 14.76 10.63
C TYR A 148 -4.05 13.90 11.82
N ILE A 149 -2.92 13.18 11.69
CA ILE A 149 -2.40 12.35 12.76
C ILE A 149 -1.93 13.26 13.91
N ALA A 150 -2.39 12.98 15.12
CA ALA A 150 -1.94 13.69 16.29
C ALA A 150 -0.42 13.50 16.49
N PRO A 151 0.33 14.56 16.86
CA PRO A 151 1.75 14.45 17.17
C PRO A 151 2.01 13.33 18.20
N GLY A 152 2.99 12.48 17.92
CA GLY A 152 3.35 11.35 18.79
C GLY A 152 2.47 10.11 18.67
N ARG A 153 1.52 10.05 17.72
CA ARG A 153 0.67 8.88 17.45
C ARG A 153 0.88 8.27 16.05
N PRO A 154 2.10 7.83 15.70
CA PRO A 154 2.40 7.28 14.37
C PRO A 154 1.54 6.06 14.01
N MET A 155 1.01 5.35 15.00
CA MET A 155 0.17 4.17 14.76
C MET A 155 -1.13 4.46 14.00
N GLN A 156 -1.58 5.71 13.94
CA GLN A 156 -2.77 6.10 13.18
C GLN A 156 -2.55 6.03 11.67
N ASN A 157 -1.27 6.02 11.22
CA ASN A 157 -0.87 5.87 9.81
C ASN A 157 -0.04 4.60 9.53
N GLY A 158 -0.14 3.61 10.39
CA GLY A 158 0.71 2.41 10.36
C GLY A 158 0.64 1.61 9.06
N TYR A 159 -0.43 1.76 8.28
CA TYR A 159 -0.58 1.06 7.00
C TYR A 159 0.33 1.65 5.92
N ILE A 160 0.28 2.96 5.74
CA ILE A 160 1.14 3.61 4.76
C ILE A 160 2.61 3.60 5.20
N GLU A 161 2.89 3.69 6.53
CA GLU A 161 4.25 3.50 7.04
C GLU A 161 4.81 2.12 6.68
N SER A 162 3.97 1.06 6.81
CA SER A 162 4.35 -0.29 6.40
C SER A 162 4.56 -0.42 4.90
N PHE A 163 3.72 0.24 4.10
CA PHE A 163 3.85 0.32 2.64
C PHE A 163 5.14 1.03 2.26
N ASN A 164 5.39 2.20 2.80
CA ASN A 164 6.60 3.01 2.57
C ASN A 164 7.88 2.25 2.97
N GLY A 165 7.83 1.52 4.09
CA GLY A 165 8.92 0.64 4.49
C GLY A 165 9.24 -0.43 3.46
N ARG A 166 8.21 -1.04 2.85
CA ARG A 166 8.40 -2.03 1.78
C ARG A 166 8.92 -1.41 0.50
N MET A 167 8.35 -0.28 0.07
CA MET A 167 8.86 0.45 -1.10
C MET A 167 10.34 0.79 -0.93
N ARG A 168 10.73 1.25 0.25
CA ARG A 168 12.12 1.55 0.55
C ARG A 168 13.00 0.30 0.49
N ASP A 169 12.57 -0.77 1.15
CA ASP A 169 13.36 -2.00 1.26
C ASP A 169 13.44 -2.77 -0.06
N GLU A 170 12.42 -2.73 -0.90
CA GLU A 170 12.29 -3.58 -2.09
C GLU A 170 12.63 -2.84 -3.39
N LEU A 171 12.57 -1.51 -3.39
CA LEU A 171 12.81 -0.69 -4.59
C LEU A 171 13.86 0.39 -4.35
N LEU A 172 13.63 1.33 -3.40
CA LEU A 172 14.45 2.53 -3.32
C LEU A 172 15.90 2.22 -2.90
N ASN A 173 16.10 1.32 -1.95
CA ASN A 173 17.44 0.90 -1.53
C ASN A 173 18.15 -0.05 -2.53
N GLU A 174 17.42 -0.56 -3.52
CA GLU A 174 17.95 -1.51 -4.51
C GLU A 174 18.14 -0.87 -5.89
N SER A 175 17.67 0.37 -6.06
CA SER A 175 17.67 1.05 -7.36
C SER A 175 18.44 2.36 -7.27
N LEU A 176 19.21 2.65 -8.32
CA LEU A 176 19.83 3.94 -8.53
C LEU A 176 19.02 4.68 -9.59
N PHE A 177 18.40 5.80 -9.21
CA PHE A 177 17.59 6.60 -10.11
C PHE A 177 18.45 7.67 -10.78
N HIS A 178 18.43 7.75 -12.11
CA HIS A 178 19.19 8.75 -12.86
C HIS A 178 18.39 10.02 -13.10
N ASP A 179 17.10 9.88 -13.37
CA ASP A 179 16.18 10.98 -13.63
C ASP A 179 14.75 10.67 -13.16
N LEU A 180 13.87 11.65 -13.34
CA LEU A 180 12.48 11.55 -12.90
C LEU A 180 11.65 10.58 -13.74
N ASP A 181 11.95 10.43 -15.03
CA ASP A 181 11.18 9.54 -15.91
C ASP A 181 11.51 8.09 -15.61
N GLN A 182 12.77 7.75 -15.36
CA GLN A 182 13.15 6.44 -14.87
C GLN A 182 12.51 6.15 -13.49
N ALA A 183 12.51 7.15 -12.58
CA ALA A 183 11.85 6.98 -11.29
C ALA A 183 10.35 6.69 -11.46
N ARG A 184 9.66 7.39 -12.35
CA ARG A 184 8.23 7.14 -12.66
C ARG A 184 8.00 5.73 -13.19
N GLN A 185 8.83 5.27 -14.11
CA GLN A 185 8.72 3.92 -14.69
C GLN A 185 8.93 2.83 -13.63
N LEU A 186 10.02 2.89 -12.86
CA LEU A 186 10.36 1.87 -11.88
C LEU A 186 9.36 1.86 -10.71
N ILE A 187 8.95 3.01 -10.22
CA ILE A 187 7.98 3.13 -9.12
C ILE A 187 6.60 2.67 -9.60
N GLY A 188 6.18 3.03 -10.80
CA GLY A 188 4.91 2.58 -11.39
C GLY A 188 4.88 1.07 -11.58
N ALA A 189 5.94 0.48 -12.13
CA ALA A 189 6.07 -0.97 -12.29
C ALA A 189 6.04 -1.70 -10.93
N TRP A 190 6.74 -1.17 -9.92
CA TRP A 190 6.74 -1.74 -8.58
C TRP A 190 5.34 -1.66 -7.93
N ALA A 191 4.63 -0.54 -8.08
CA ALA A 191 3.28 -0.36 -7.53
C ALA A 191 2.28 -1.32 -8.20
N ALA A 192 2.38 -1.53 -9.52
CA ALA A 192 1.58 -2.50 -10.23
C ALA A 192 1.84 -3.93 -9.73
N ASP A 193 3.11 -4.34 -9.63
CA ASP A 193 3.51 -5.63 -9.08
C ASP A 193 3.06 -5.81 -7.61
N TYR A 194 3.17 -4.76 -6.80
CA TYR A 194 2.69 -4.75 -5.42
C TYR A 194 1.19 -5.06 -5.33
N ASN A 195 0.39 -4.47 -6.21
CA ASN A 195 -1.07 -4.65 -6.21
C ASN A 195 -1.52 -6.00 -6.77
N THR A 196 -0.83 -6.53 -7.78
CA THR A 196 -1.34 -7.66 -8.58
C THR A 196 -0.60 -8.98 -8.36
N ALA A 197 0.67 -8.94 -7.95
CA ALA A 197 1.51 -10.13 -7.87
C ALA A 197 1.97 -10.49 -6.45
N ARG A 198 1.71 -9.64 -5.44
CA ARG A 198 2.24 -9.85 -4.08
C ARG A 198 1.19 -10.32 -3.10
N PRO A 199 1.30 -11.57 -2.58
CA PRO A 199 0.42 -12.04 -1.52
C PRO A 199 0.65 -11.29 -0.20
N HIS A 200 -0.42 -10.84 0.45
CA HIS A 200 -0.40 -10.14 1.73
C HIS A 200 -0.97 -11.01 2.84
N SER A 201 -0.20 -11.27 3.89
CA SER A 201 -0.65 -12.09 5.02
C SER A 201 -1.88 -11.52 5.74
N SER A 202 -1.99 -10.18 5.81
CA SER A 202 -3.16 -9.51 6.40
C SER A 202 -4.42 -9.61 5.56
N LEU A 203 -4.31 -10.04 4.29
CA LEU A 203 -5.41 -10.24 3.35
C LEU A 203 -5.67 -11.72 3.05
N GLY A 204 -5.30 -12.62 3.97
CA GLY A 204 -5.39 -14.05 3.74
C GLY A 204 -4.53 -14.54 2.58
N TYR A 205 -3.38 -13.89 2.36
CA TYR A 205 -2.45 -14.15 1.25
C TYR A 205 -3.02 -13.84 -0.15
N LYS A 206 -4.11 -13.12 -0.25
CA LYS A 206 -4.53 -12.51 -1.53
C LYS A 206 -3.64 -11.33 -1.88
N THR A 207 -3.56 -11.00 -3.16
CA THR A 207 -3.00 -9.72 -3.58
C THR A 207 -3.96 -8.58 -3.24
N PRO A 208 -3.50 -7.32 -3.08
CA PRO A 208 -4.38 -6.19 -2.83
C PRO A 208 -5.53 -6.07 -3.84
N ALA A 209 -5.23 -6.17 -5.12
CA ALA A 209 -6.24 -6.09 -6.19
C ALA A 209 -7.26 -7.25 -6.12
N ALA A 210 -6.81 -8.48 -5.90
CA ALA A 210 -7.70 -9.63 -5.76
C ALA A 210 -8.60 -9.48 -4.52
N TYR A 211 -8.07 -8.95 -3.42
CA TYR A 211 -8.86 -8.70 -2.22
C TYR A 211 -9.90 -7.60 -2.44
N ALA A 212 -9.53 -6.49 -3.10
CA ALA A 212 -10.47 -5.43 -3.48
C ALA A 212 -11.61 -5.97 -4.34
N GLY A 213 -11.31 -6.84 -5.30
CA GLY A 213 -12.31 -7.52 -6.12
C GLY A 213 -13.33 -8.31 -5.28
N THR A 214 -12.89 -8.96 -4.19
CA THR A 214 -13.83 -9.69 -3.31
C THR A 214 -14.75 -8.78 -2.50
N LEU A 215 -14.35 -7.54 -2.21
CA LEU A 215 -15.18 -6.58 -1.49
C LEU A 215 -16.19 -5.87 -2.42
N ASN A 216 -15.87 -5.76 -3.71
CA ASN A 216 -16.74 -5.18 -4.73
C ASN A 216 -17.72 -6.18 -5.34
N ALA A 217 -17.52 -7.48 -5.11
CA ALA A 217 -18.46 -8.50 -5.57
C ALA A 217 -19.84 -8.28 -4.91
N PRO A 218 -20.95 -8.35 -5.65
CA PRO A 218 -22.29 -8.23 -5.09
C PRO A 218 -22.44 -9.29 -3.97
N LYS A 219 -22.78 -8.82 -2.77
CA LYS A 219 -23.12 -9.71 -1.65
C LYS A 219 -24.41 -10.43 -2.00
N GLY A 220 -24.33 -11.68 -2.47
CA GLY A 220 -25.52 -12.49 -2.63
C GLY A 220 -25.68 -13.26 -3.94
N VAL A 221 -24.66 -13.96 -4.40
CA VAL A 221 -24.89 -15.17 -5.21
C VAL A 221 -24.08 -16.28 -4.55
N THR A 222 -24.72 -17.05 -3.69
CA THR A 222 -24.17 -18.32 -3.24
C THR A 222 -24.03 -19.23 -4.45
N LEU A 223 -22.95 -20.00 -4.53
CA LEU A 223 -22.71 -21.01 -5.59
C LEU A 223 -23.92 -21.95 -5.82
N ALA A 224 -24.83 -22.07 -4.84
CA ALA A 224 -26.08 -22.82 -4.94
C ALA A 224 -27.10 -22.18 -5.89
N GLU A 225 -27.18 -20.85 -5.97
CA GLU A 225 -28.14 -20.14 -6.84
C GLU A 225 -27.65 -20.05 -8.30
N ALA A 226 -26.33 -20.06 -8.52
CA ALA A 226 -25.75 -20.10 -9.87
C ALA A 226 -25.95 -21.45 -10.56
N LEU A 227 -26.06 -22.53 -9.80
CA LEU A 227 -26.31 -23.89 -10.33
C LEU A 227 -27.80 -24.15 -10.64
N THR A 228 -28.74 -23.40 -10.03
CA THR A 228 -30.18 -23.51 -10.29
C THR A 228 -30.63 -22.65 -11.46
N ALA A 229 -29.87 -21.67 -11.92
CA ALA A 229 -30.19 -20.82 -13.05
C ALA A 229 -29.65 -21.33 -14.41
N ALA A 230 -28.92 -22.45 -14.41
CA ALA A 230 -28.33 -23.08 -15.61
C ALA A 230 -28.93 -24.46 -15.93
N GLY A 231 -30.10 -24.79 -15.34
CA GLY A 231 -30.86 -26.01 -15.60
C GLY A 231 -32.14 -25.75 -16.37
#